data_9ed33489f8b06154a25bd4436fee684f
#
_entry.id   9ed33489f8b06154a25bd4436fee684f
#
_cell.length_a   1.000
_cell.length_b   1.000
_cell.length_c   1.000
_cell.angle_alpha   90.00
_cell.angle_beta   90.00
_cell.angle_gamma   90.00
#
_symmetry.space_group_name_H-M   'P 1'
#
loop_
_entity.id
_entity.type
_entity.pdbx_description
1 polymer ?
#
loop_
_entity_poly.entity_id
_entity_poly.type
_entity_poly.pdbx_seq_one_letter_code
_entity_poly.pdbx_strand_id
1 'polypeptide(L)'
;SDLRDLENEFSIRRSTATGILKLMEKNELIIREPVPSDARLKKIVLTQKALDIHELVRKDIKQLETQLIQGLSNDEVEVFFSIIEKMKKNME
;
A
#
# COMPACT_ATOMS: atom_id res chain seq x y z
N SER A 1 23.18 19.66 1.37
CA SER A 1 23.30 19.41 -0.05
C SER A 1 22.25 18.41 -0.50
N ASP A 2 21.91 18.42 -1.77
CA ASP A 2 20.90 17.56 -2.34
C ASP A 2 21.19 16.07 -2.12
N LEU A 3 22.47 15.67 -2.20
CA LEU A 3 22.87 14.29 -1.96
C LEU A 3 22.63 13.86 -0.51
N ARG A 4 22.96 14.73 0.44
CA ARG A 4 22.72 14.45 1.86
C ARG A 4 21.23 14.36 2.17
N ASP A 5 20.43 15.23 1.56
CA ASP A 5 18.99 15.23 1.74
C ASP A 5 18.36 13.95 1.19
N LEU A 6 18.85 13.47 0.03
CA LEU A 6 18.41 12.20 -0.54
C LEU A 6 18.80 11.03 0.37
N GLU A 7 20.01 11.02 0.91
CA GLU A 7 20.46 9.97 1.83
C GLU A 7 19.59 9.93 3.09
N ASN A 8 19.26 11.09 3.65
CA ASN A 8 18.39 11.20 4.80
C ASN A 8 16.98 10.69 4.48
N GLU A 9 16.43 11.04 3.32
CA GLU A 9 15.14 10.60 2.89
C GLU A 9 15.07 9.08 2.73
N PHE A 10 16.07 8.46 2.09
CA PHE A 10 16.14 7.01 1.95
C PHE A 10 16.25 6.32 3.31
N SER A 11 17.03 6.89 4.22
CA SER A 11 17.19 6.35 5.57
C SER A 11 15.86 6.36 6.32
N ILE A 12 15.10 7.45 6.24
CA ILE A 12 13.78 7.58 6.88
C ILE A 12 12.81 6.55 6.31
N ARG A 13 12.75 6.42 4.98
CA ARG A 13 11.87 5.45 4.31
C ARG A 13 12.21 4.02 4.70
N ARG A 14 13.50 3.69 4.76
CA ARG A 14 13.97 2.37 5.17
C ARG A 14 13.58 2.07 6.61
N SER A 15 13.77 3.01 7.52
CA SER A 15 13.38 2.87 8.91
C SER A 15 11.87 2.64 9.06
N THR A 16 11.08 3.41 8.32
CA THR A 16 9.62 3.28 8.34
C THR A 16 9.20 1.91 7.85
N ALA A 17 9.75 1.46 6.73
CA ALA A 17 9.46 0.14 6.17
C ALA A 17 9.84 -0.98 7.16
N THR A 18 11.01 -0.88 7.78
CA THR A 18 11.46 -1.85 8.77
C THR A 18 10.49 -1.91 9.96
N GLY A 19 10.04 -0.76 10.44
CA GLY A 19 9.07 -0.68 11.53
C GLY A 19 7.73 -1.31 11.18
N ILE A 20 7.23 -1.04 9.97
CA ILE A 20 5.98 -1.62 9.48
C ILE A 20 6.10 -3.14 9.37
N LEU A 21 7.19 -3.64 8.80
CA LEU A 21 7.42 -5.08 8.65
C LEU A 21 7.49 -5.79 10.00
N LYS A 22 8.15 -5.19 10.99
CA LYS A 22 8.19 -5.73 12.35
C LYS A 22 6.79 -5.80 12.97
N LEU A 23 5.99 -4.76 12.78
CA LEU A 23 4.63 -4.71 13.29
C LEU A 23 3.75 -5.78 12.61
N MET A 24 3.89 -5.94 11.30
CA MET A 24 3.17 -6.97 10.56
C MET A 24 3.56 -8.37 11.01
N GLU A 25 4.84 -8.61 11.26
CA GLU A 25 5.33 -9.89 11.76
C GLU A 25 4.77 -10.18 13.16
N LYS A 26 4.77 -9.18 14.04
CA LYS A 26 4.21 -9.29 15.38
C LYS A 26 2.73 -9.64 15.36
N ASN A 27 1.98 -9.10 14.39
CA ASN A 27 0.55 -9.35 14.23
C ASN A 27 0.24 -10.56 13.34
N GLU A 28 1.24 -11.36 13.02
CA GLU A 28 1.09 -12.58 12.23
C GLU A 28 0.53 -12.35 10.82
N LEU A 29 0.87 -11.20 10.24
CA LEU A 29 0.47 -10.88 8.87
C LEU A 29 1.52 -11.31 7.85
N ILE A 30 2.77 -11.42 8.28
CA ILE A 30 3.87 -11.93 7.47
C ILE A 30 4.71 -12.90 8.28
N ILE A 31 5.40 -13.78 7.57
CA ILE A 31 6.46 -14.62 8.11
C ILE A 31 7.70 -14.43 7.27
N ARG A 32 8.86 -14.65 7.89
CA ARG A 32 10.15 -14.60 7.18
C ARG A 32 10.65 -16.03 7.02
N GLU A 33 10.94 -16.39 5.77
CA GLU A 33 11.45 -17.71 5.44
C GLU A 33 12.84 -17.61 4.84
N PRO A 34 13.75 -18.55 5.15
CA PRO A 34 15.07 -18.56 4.53
C PRO A 34 14.94 -18.83 3.04
N VAL A 35 15.81 -18.18 2.25
CA VAL A 35 15.91 -18.44 0.82
C VAL A 35 16.73 -19.71 0.64
N PRO A 36 16.25 -20.74 -0.11
CA PRO A 36 16.98 -22.01 -0.26
C PRO A 36 18.39 -21.86 -0.81
N SER A 37 18.61 -20.89 -1.69
CA SER A 37 19.92 -20.66 -2.32
C SER A 37 20.89 -19.88 -1.44
N ASP A 38 20.41 -19.14 -0.43
CA ASP A 38 21.25 -18.36 0.46
C ASP A 38 20.52 -18.15 1.80
N ALA A 39 21.01 -18.86 2.82
CA ALA A 39 20.43 -18.83 4.17
C ALA A 39 20.53 -17.46 4.86
N ARG A 40 21.38 -16.56 4.35
CA ARG A 40 21.49 -15.22 4.89
C ARG A 40 20.33 -14.32 4.47
N LEU A 41 19.66 -14.69 3.39
CA LEU A 41 18.52 -13.95 2.86
C LEU A 41 17.23 -14.51 3.42
N LYS A 42 16.26 -13.62 3.65
CA LYS A 42 14.92 -13.99 4.10
C LYS A 42 13.91 -13.44 3.11
N LYS A 43 13.00 -14.27 2.67
CA LYS A 43 11.87 -13.80 1.88
C LYS A 43 10.68 -13.55 2.81
N ILE A 44 9.88 -12.55 2.45
CA ILE A 44 8.68 -12.18 3.21
C ILE A 44 7.48 -12.86 2.55
N VAL A 45 6.73 -13.59 3.33
CA VAL A 45 5.54 -14.31 2.85
C VAL A 45 4.32 -13.84 3.62
N LEU A 46 3.26 -13.50 2.90
CA LEU A 46 1.98 -13.14 3.51
C LEU A 46 1.33 -14.37 4.12
N THR A 47 0.77 -14.21 5.31
CA THR A 47 0.00 -15.28 5.95
C THR A 47 -1.41 -15.32 5.39
N GLN A 48 -2.12 -16.43 5.63
CA GLN A 48 -3.53 -16.53 5.25
C GLN A 48 -4.36 -15.44 5.96
N LYS A 49 -4.03 -15.14 7.21
CA LYS A 49 -4.66 -14.05 7.96
C LYS A 49 -4.58 -12.72 7.21
N ALA A 50 -3.39 -12.39 6.67
CA ALA A 50 -3.19 -11.17 5.90
C ALA A 50 -4.04 -11.17 4.61
N LEU A 51 -4.09 -12.29 3.92
CA LEU A 51 -4.87 -12.42 2.69
C LEU A 51 -6.37 -12.27 2.97
N ASP A 52 -6.86 -12.82 4.06
CA ASP A 52 -8.27 -12.71 4.47
C ASP A 52 -8.64 -11.26 4.80
N ILE A 53 -7.77 -10.56 5.53
CA ILE A 53 -7.96 -9.14 5.87
C ILE A 53 -7.97 -8.30 4.59
N HIS A 54 -7.04 -8.55 3.69
CA HIS A 54 -6.96 -7.86 2.41
C HIS A 54 -8.26 -8.00 1.61
N GLU A 55 -8.82 -9.21 1.58
CA GLU A 55 -10.06 -9.48 0.86
C GLU A 55 -11.25 -8.72 1.48
N LEU A 56 -11.34 -8.70 2.82
CA LEU A 56 -12.39 -7.94 3.52
C LEU A 56 -12.29 -6.44 3.22
N VAL A 57 -11.10 -5.88 3.31
CA VAL A 57 -10.87 -4.46 3.04
C VAL A 57 -11.21 -4.13 1.59
N ARG A 58 -10.82 -4.98 0.66
CA ARG A 58 -11.11 -4.79 -0.76
C ARG A 58 -12.62 -4.75 -1.03
N LYS A 59 -13.38 -5.64 -0.38
CA LYS A 59 -14.85 -5.67 -0.51
C LYS A 59 -15.49 -4.42 0.05
N ASP A 60 -15.03 -3.96 1.21
CA ASP A 60 -15.55 -2.77 1.87
C ASP A 60 -15.29 -1.52 1.01
N ILE A 61 -14.10 -1.38 0.45
CA ILE A 61 -13.75 -0.28 -0.43
C ILE A 61 -14.64 -0.28 -1.68
N LYS A 62 -14.83 -1.44 -2.29
CA LYS A 62 -15.65 -1.58 -3.49
C LYS A 62 -17.11 -1.21 -3.21
N GLN A 63 -17.64 -1.62 -2.06
CA GLN A 63 -18.99 -1.29 -1.63
C GLN A 63 -19.14 0.22 -1.42
N LEU A 64 -18.15 0.84 -0.77
CA LEU A 64 -18.13 2.28 -0.54
C LEU A 64 -18.10 3.05 -1.86
N GLU A 65 -17.25 2.63 -2.81
CA GLU A 65 -17.20 3.22 -4.14
C GLU A 65 -18.54 3.16 -4.84
N THR A 66 -19.22 2.02 -4.79
CA THR A 66 -20.55 1.84 -5.38
C THR A 66 -21.56 2.83 -4.78
N GLN A 67 -21.54 3.00 -3.46
CA GLN A 67 -22.42 3.94 -2.78
C GLN A 67 -22.13 5.39 -3.16
N LEU A 68 -20.85 5.76 -3.26
CA LEU A 68 -20.44 7.11 -3.58
C LEU A 68 -20.88 7.57 -4.97
N ILE A 69 -20.90 6.66 -5.94
CA ILE A 69 -21.28 6.99 -7.31
C ILE A 69 -22.76 6.74 -7.63
N GLN A 70 -23.51 6.26 -6.65
CA GLN A 70 -24.93 5.98 -6.84
C GLN A 70 -25.69 7.24 -7.26
N GLY A 71 -26.46 7.13 -8.33
CA GLY A 71 -27.21 8.29 -8.86
C GLY A 71 -26.44 9.16 -9.83
N LEU A 72 -25.16 8.89 -10.05
CA LEU A 72 -24.35 9.61 -11.03
C LEU A 72 -24.40 8.90 -12.38
N SER A 73 -24.43 9.67 -13.46
CA SER A 73 -24.31 9.11 -14.82
C SER A 73 -22.84 8.72 -15.08
N ASN A 74 -22.62 7.92 -16.10
CA ASN A 74 -21.27 7.55 -16.53
C ASN A 74 -20.43 8.79 -16.88
N ASP A 75 -21.04 9.77 -17.54
CA ASP A 75 -20.36 11.02 -17.91
C ASP A 75 -19.97 11.81 -16.67
N GLU A 76 -20.82 11.89 -15.66
CA GLU A 76 -20.53 12.56 -14.41
C GLU A 76 -19.38 11.90 -13.67
N VAL A 77 -19.34 10.57 -13.66
CA VAL A 77 -18.24 9.81 -13.04
C VAL A 77 -16.92 10.10 -13.77
N GLU A 78 -16.93 10.10 -15.11
CA GLU A 78 -15.75 10.42 -15.91
C GLU A 78 -15.22 11.82 -15.63
N VAL A 79 -16.12 12.82 -15.56
CA VAL A 79 -15.74 14.20 -15.27
C VAL A 79 -15.12 14.28 -13.85
N PHE A 80 -15.71 13.60 -12.89
CA PHE A 80 -15.19 13.56 -11.54
C PHE A 80 -13.76 13.02 -11.48
N PHE A 81 -13.52 11.88 -12.11
CA PHE A 81 -12.17 11.30 -12.14
C PHE A 81 -11.18 12.19 -12.91
N SER A 82 -11.62 12.83 -13.98
CA SER A 82 -10.79 13.77 -14.73
C SER A 82 -10.35 14.94 -13.85
N ILE A 83 -11.25 15.46 -13.03
CA ILE A 83 -10.94 16.56 -12.09
C ILE A 83 -9.93 16.10 -11.05
N ILE A 84 -10.12 14.91 -10.48
CA ILE A 84 -9.19 14.35 -9.49
C ILE A 84 -7.78 14.18 -10.08
N GLU A 85 -7.68 13.69 -11.31
CA GLU A 85 -6.39 13.53 -11.98
C GLU A 85 -5.67 14.88 -12.17
N LYS A 86 -6.40 15.93 -12.50
CA LYS A 86 -5.85 17.28 -12.61
C LYS A 86 -5.34 17.77 -11.26
N MET A 87 -6.11 17.53 -10.21
CA MET A 87 -5.71 17.93 -8.85
C MET A 87 -4.46 17.19 -8.40
N LYS A 88 -4.36 15.90 -8.71
CA LYS A 88 -3.17 15.10 -8.40
C LYS A 88 -1.93 15.65 -9.07
N LYS A 89 -2.03 16.05 -10.33
CA LYS A 89 -0.90 16.64 -11.06
C LYS A 89 -0.40 17.92 -10.41
N ASN A 90 -1.29 18.71 -9.83
CA ASN A 90 -0.91 19.93 -9.13
C ASN A 90 -0.13 19.64 -7.84
N MET A 91 -0.20 18.41 -7.32
CA MET A 91 0.48 18.00 -6.11
C MET A 91 1.85 17.37 -6.37
N GLU A 92 2.17 17.11 -7.61
CA GLU A 92 3.45 16.50 -8.02
C GLU A 92 4.60 17.50 -8.06
#